data_8a88680364f198da1b87615eb78e31c7
#
_entry.id   8a88680364f198da1b87615eb78e31c7
#
_cell.length_a   1.000
_cell.length_b   1.000
_cell.length_c   1.000
_cell.angle_alpha   90.00
_cell.angle_beta   90.00
_cell.angle_gamma   90.00
#
_symmetry.space_group_name_H-M   'P 1'
#
loop_
_entity.id
_entity.type
_entity.pdbx_description
1 polymer ?
#
loop_
_entity_poly.entity_id
_entity_poly.type
_entity_poly.pdbx_seq_one_letter_code
_entity_poly.pdbx_strand_id
1 'polypeptide(L)'
;MRLWKVGLALTVAFAAAVLVASSVFYGLYRLLDVQGIGTTAKLDAKTLFDLVKLSFGVVAGAGALVALVVAYRRQRVDEAGAHREATRLHTERFSQAVDKLGSDSPAVRLGGVHALAGLADDAPDDSLRQTCIDVLCAYLRLPFSPDPGDLPDTFPDGTSPSEERRDTHQDKKDRYRALREVRHTILRLIGDHYRIPKGTHRSWQGYNLDLTKVVIDGDVDFSGARFSGGRVDFAGAEFSGGDVPFSHARFSGGRVPFSDAEFSGGRVDFAGAEFSSSRVDFSRVDFSRAEFSGGTVSFFRASFSGGDVSFFRARFSGGDVDFSDAMFSGGRVDFFRAMFSGGTVSFSRASFSGGDVPFSRARFSGGRVPFSDAMFSGGRVDFSRAMFSGGTVSFSHASFSGGDVPFSHARFSGGRVPFSDAEFSGGRVDFSDAEFSGGTVSFSHASFSGGRVDFTGASGPAPQALLA
;
A
#
# COMPACT_ATOMS: atom_id res chain seq x y z
N MET A 1 -32.13 32.25 18.88
CA MET A 1 -33.40 31.58 19.26
C MET A 1 -33.75 31.97 20.69
N ARG A 2 -34.90 32.65 20.92
CA ARG A 2 -35.34 33.05 22.25
C ARG A 2 -35.72 31.80 23.04
N LEU A 3 -34.98 31.54 24.10
CA LEU A 3 -35.33 30.54 25.10
C LEU A 3 -36.69 30.90 25.68
N TRP A 4 -37.74 30.19 25.33
CA TRP A 4 -39.01 30.22 26.05
C TRP A 4 -38.69 29.90 27.50
N LYS A 5 -39.18 30.72 28.41
CA LYS A 5 -39.00 30.49 29.83
C LYS A 5 -39.47 29.07 30.13
N VAL A 6 -38.63 28.24 30.71
CA VAL A 6 -38.85 26.80 30.98
C VAL A 6 -40.20 26.56 31.63
N GLY A 7 -40.67 27.50 32.49
CA GLY A 7 -41.98 27.46 33.13
C GLY A 7 -43.16 27.48 32.15
N LEU A 8 -43.09 28.28 31.08
CA LEU A 8 -44.18 28.37 30.07
C LEU A 8 -44.24 27.07 29.23
N ALA A 9 -43.10 26.50 28.89
CA ALA A 9 -43.03 25.23 28.13
C ALA A 9 -43.58 24.05 28.99
N LEU A 10 -43.30 24.04 30.29
CA LEU A 10 -43.83 23.06 31.24
C LEU A 10 -45.33 23.18 31.43
N THR A 11 -45.86 24.42 31.57
CA THR A 11 -47.33 24.63 31.71
C THR A 11 -48.07 24.26 30.42
N VAL A 12 -47.54 24.56 29.25
CA VAL A 12 -48.12 24.16 27.95
C VAL A 12 -48.10 22.64 27.78
N ALA A 13 -46.99 21.98 28.14
CA ALA A 13 -46.87 20.52 28.08
C ALA A 13 -47.83 19.84 29.05
N PHE A 14 -47.99 20.36 30.26
CA PHE A 14 -48.95 19.85 31.25
C PHE A 14 -50.40 20.03 30.79
N ALA A 15 -50.77 21.19 30.27
CA ALA A 15 -52.10 21.42 29.72
C ALA A 15 -52.42 20.52 28.53
N ALA A 16 -51.45 20.31 27.63
CA ALA A 16 -51.57 19.36 26.53
C ALA A 16 -51.76 17.90 27.00
N ALA A 17 -51.01 17.48 28.02
CA ALA A 17 -51.14 16.16 28.63
C ALA A 17 -52.53 15.92 29.24
N VAL A 18 -53.07 16.92 29.95
CA VAL A 18 -54.42 16.87 30.51
C VAL A 18 -55.47 16.80 29.41
N LEU A 19 -55.35 17.58 28.35
CA LEU A 19 -56.26 17.52 27.19
C LEU A 19 -56.21 16.17 26.46
N VAL A 20 -55.03 15.56 26.26
CA VAL A 20 -54.88 14.24 25.67
C VAL A 20 -55.52 13.17 26.59
N ALA A 21 -55.28 13.23 27.89
CA ALA A 21 -55.89 12.28 28.83
C ALA A 21 -57.43 12.39 28.83
N SER A 22 -57.97 13.61 28.81
CA SER A 22 -59.40 13.86 28.74
C SER A 22 -60.00 13.35 27.42
N SER A 23 -59.30 13.55 26.30
CA SER A 23 -59.70 13.04 24.97
C SER A 23 -59.71 11.49 24.91
N VAL A 24 -58.64 10.86 25.45
CA VAL A 24 -58.56 9.39 25.53
C VAL A 24 -59.67 8.84 26.43
N PHE A 25 -59.90 9.47 27.58
CA PHE A 25 -60.98 9.09 28.50
C PHE A 25 -62.35 9.18 27.81
N TYR A 26 -62.62 10.30 27.14
CA TYR A 26 -63.85 10.53 26.42
C TYR A 26 -64.03 9.58 25.22
N GLY A 27 -62.96 9.28 24.49
CA GLY A 27 -62.97 8.32 23.39
C GLY A 27 -63.27 6.89 23.87
N LEU A 28 -62.61 6.46 24.94
CA LEU A 28 -62.87 5.16 25.58
C LEU A 28 -64.29 5.05 26.14
N TYR A 29 -64.77 6.15 26.76
CA TYR A 29 -66.15 6.21 27.27
C TYR A 29 -67.18 6.06 26.12
N ARG A 30 -66.98 6.77 25.00
CA ARG A 30 -67.80 6.67 23.81
C ARG A 30 -67.74 5.30 23.13
N LEU A 31 -66.60 4.67 23.10
CA LEU A 31 -66.37 3.34 22.52
C LEU A 31 -67.14 2.27 23.29
N LEU A 32 -67.18 2.40 24.61
CA LEU A 32 -67.95 1.53 25.52
C LEU A 32 -69.45 1.74 25.40
N ASP A 33 -69.91 3.00 25.15
CA ASP A 33 -71.32 3.38 24.98
C ASP A 33 -71.88 2.91 23.62
N VAL A 34 -71.07 2.88 22.56
CA VAL A 34 -71.49 2.47 21.23
C VAL A 34 -71.61 0.94 21.04
N GLN A 35 -70.97 0.12 21.92
CA GLN A 35 -71.04 -1.35 21.81
C GLN A 35 -72.22 -2.00 22.51
N GLY A 36 -73.29 -1.24 22.87
CA GLY A 36 -74.59 -1.83 23.24
C GLY A 36 -74.59 -2.63 24.56
N ILE A 37 -73.74 -2.24 25.51
CA ILE A 37 -73.88 -2.68 26.88
C ILE A 37 -75.17 -2.05 27.42
N GLY A 38 -76.15 -2.86 27.65
CA GLY A 38 -77.53 -2.48 27.91
C GLY A 38 -77.74 -1.27 28.80
N THR A 39 -78.74 -0.45 28.47
CA THR A 39 -79.07 0.90 28.98
C THR A 39 -79.46 0.94 30.46
N THR A 40 -79.20 -0.13 31.28
CA THR A 40 -79.52 -0.20 32.67
C THR A 40 -78.34 -0.49 33.61
N ALA A 41 -77.14 -0.69 33.11
CA ALA A 41 -76.01 -0.88 34.00
C ALA A 41 -75.31 0.49 34.23
N LYS A 42 -75.49 1.10 35.37
CA LYS A 42 -74.60 2.18 35.86
C LYS A 42 -73.19 1.62 35.87
N LEU A 43 -72.26 2.31 35.23
CA LEU A 43 -70.83 1.99 35.27
C LEU A 43 -70.42 1.74 36.72
N ASP A 44 -70.00 0.53 37.02
CA ASP A 44 -69.57 0.17 38.37
C ASP A 44 -68.34 0.96 38.76
N ALA A 45 -68.25 1.36 40.01
CA ALA A 45 -67.17 2.18 40.54
C ALA A 45 -65.77 1.59 40.18
N LYS A 46 -65.69 0.26 40.08
CA LYS A 46 -64.47 -0.46 39.68
C LYS A 46 -64.05 -0.17 38.22
N THR A 47 -64.99 -0.21 37.30
CA THR A 47 -64.79 0.04 35.89
C THR A 47 -64.37 1.51 35.62
N LEU A 48 -64.97 2.44 36.33
CA LEU A 48 -64.59 3.86 36.32
C LEU A 48 -63.14 4.07 36.83
N PHE A 49 -62.79 3.37 37.92
CA PHE A 49 -61.42 3.44 38.47
C PHE A 49 -60.37 2.84 37.55
N ASP A 50 -60.66 1.73 36.87
CA ASP A 50 -59.77 1.13 35.87
C ASP A 50 -59.61 2.00 34.62
N LEU A 51 -60.64 2.69 34.17
CA LEU A 51 -60.62 3.66 33.10
C LEU A 51 -59.73 4.88 33.42
N VAL A 52 -59.86 5.36 34.66
CA VAL A 52 -59.00 6.44 35.18
C VAL A 52 -57.53 5.99 35.25
N LYS A 53 -57.25 4.78 35.75
CA LYS A 53 -55.91 4.22 35.75
C LYS A 53 -55.33 4.12 34.35
N LEU A 54 -56.10 3.60 33.40
CA LEU A 54 -55.65 3.46 32.01
C LEU A 54 -55.33 4.84 31.41
N SER A 55 -56.17 5.84 31.62
CA SER A 55 -55.98 7.20 31.16
C SER A 55 -54.70 7.83 31.75
N PHE A 56 -54.45 7.66 33.05
CA PHE A 56 -53.23 8.09 33.68
C PHE A 56 -52.00 7.31 33.16
N GLY A 57 -52.13 6.01 32.85
CA GLY A 57 -51.10 5.17 32.27
C GLY A 57 -50.64 5.69 30.89
N VAL A 58 -51.62 6.07 30.04
CA VAL A 58 -51.35 6.65 28.72
C VAL A 58 -50.62 8.00 28.83
N VAL A 59 -51.08 8.86 29.75
CA VAL A 59 -50.42 10.16 29.99
C VAL A 59 -49.00 10.03 30.54
N ALA A 60 -48.83 9.10 31.51
CA ALA A 60 -47.51 8.80 32.06
C ALA A 60 -46.57 8.23 30.99
N GLY A 61 -47.06 7.32 30.11
CA GLY A 61 -46.32 6.78 28.98
C GLY A 61 -45.93 7.84 27.96
N ALA A 62 -46.88 8.73 27.62
CA ALA A 62 -46.59 9.88 26.72
C ALA A 62 -45.55 10.84 27.32
N GLY A 63 -45.66 11.13 28.63
CA GLY A 63 -44.71 11.92 29.38
C GLY A 63 -43.30 11.32 29.36
N ALA A 64 -43.20 10.00 29.56
CA ALA A 64 -41.94 9.27 29.51
C ALA A 64 -41.31 9.30 28.12
N LEU A 65 -42.10 9.18 27.03
CA LEU A 65 -41.62 9.30 25.66
C LEU A 65 -41.10 10.72 25.35
N VAL A 66 -41.81 11.77 25.80
CA VAL A 66 -41.35 13.16 25.65
C VAL A 66 -40.05 13.38 26.42
N ALA A 67 -39.95 12.85 27.65
CA ALA A 67 -38.74 12.94 28.47
C ALA A 67 -37.54 12.23 27.77
N LEU A 68 -37.79 11.05 27.18
CA LEU A 68 -36.78 10.30 26.42
C LEU A 68 -36.29 11.09 25.18
N VAL A 69 -37.23 11.68 24.42
CA VAL A 69 -36.89 12.50 23.24
C VAL A 69 -36.10 13.74 23.65
N VAL A 70 -36.47 14.40 24.76
CA VAL A 70 -35.73 15.57 25.27
C VAL A 70 -34.33 15.15 25.74
N ALA A 71 -34.20 14.05 26.48
CA ALA A 71 -32.93 13.51 26.93
C ALA A 71 -32.03 13.14 25.75
N TYR A 72 -32.56 12.45 24.73
CA TYR A 72 -31.86 12.13 23.50
C TYR A 72 -31.39 13.36 22.74
N ARG A 73 -32.27 14.39 22.59
CA ARG A 73 -31.88 15.64 21.95
C ARG A 73 -30.79 16.38 22.74
N ARG A 74 -30.88 16.39 24.06
CA ARG A 74 -29.87 17.01 24.94
C ARG A 74 -28.53 16.30 24.77
N GLN A 75 -28.52 14.95 24.83
CA GLN A 75 -27.31 14.15 24.60
C GLN A 75 -26.68 14.45 23.25
N ARG A 76 -27.47 14.53 22.16
CA ARG A 76 -26.98 14.90 20.83
C ARG A 76 -26.37 16.29 20.77
N VAL A 77 -26.93 17.27 21.48
CA VAL A 77 -26.37 18.63 21.53
C VAL A 77 -25.08 18.65 22.33
N ASP A 78 -25.01 17.92 23.41
CA ASP A 78 -23.81 17.81 24.26
C ASP A 78 -22.68 17.08 23.51
N GLU A 79 -22.99 15.99 22.81
CA GLU A 79 -22.03 15.27 21.93
C GLU A 79 -21.49 16.18 20.81
N ALA A 80 -22.38 16.92 20.13
CA ALA A 80 -21.97 17.88 19.09
C ALA A 80 -21.16 19.06 19.67
N GLY A 81 -21.40 19.43 20.92
CA GLY A 81 -20.61 20.42 21.66
C GLY A 81 -19.21 19.90 21.97
N ALA A 82 -19.12 18.70 22.51
CA ALA A 82 -17.86 18.04 22.83
C ALA A 82 -17.00 17.82 21.56
N HIS A 83 -17.60 17.39 20.46
CA HIS A 83 -16.88 17.22 19.20
C HIS A 83 -16.32 18.53 18.65
N ARG A 84 -17.11 19.64 18.71
CA ARG A 84 -16.60 20.97 18.28
C ARG A 84 -15.44 21.44 19.14
N GLU A 85 -15.50 21.22 20.44
CA GLU A 85 -14.41 21.61 21.35
C GLU A 85 -13.17 20.74 21.11
N ALA A 86 -13.32 19.42 20.91
CA ALA A 86 -12.22 18.54 20.53
C ALA A 86 -11.56 18.99 19.23
N THR A 87 -12.34 19.34 18.20
CA THR A 87 -11.84 19.86 16.93
C THR A 87 -11.10 21.20 17.12
N ARG A 88 -11.64 22.11 17.94
CA ARG A 88 -10.98 23.39 18.24
C ARG A 88 -9.62 23.20 18.90
N LEU A 89 -9.56 22.37 19.94
CA LEU A 89 -8.30 22.04 20.64
C LEU A 89 -7.30 21.35 19.73
N HIS A 90 -7.76 20.43 18.87
CA HIS A 90 -6.94 19.78 17.86
C HIS A 90 -6.34 20.81 16.90
N THR A 91 -7.13 21.74 16.38
CA THR A 91 -6.66 22.78 15.46
C THR A 91 -5.63 23.72 16.10
N GLU A 92 -5.82 24.11 17.35
CA GLU A 92 -4.84 24.92 18.09
C GLU A 92 -3.51 24.18 18.26
N ARG A 93 -3.55 22.90 18.69
CA ARG A 93 -2.35 22.05 18.84
C ARG A 93 -1.68 21.79 17.50
N PHE A 94 -2.48 21.62 16.44
CA PHE A 94 -1.97 21.43 15.07
C PHE A 94 -1.16 22.64 14.62
N SER A 95 -1.68 23.86 14.78
CA SER A 95 -0.95 25.08 14.45
C SER A 95 0.40 25.16 15.19
N GLN A 96 0.39 24.89 16.51
CA GLN A 96 1.61 24.88 17.31
C GLN A 96 2.61 23.80 16.86
N ALA A 97 2.14 22.63 16.43
CA ALA A 97 2.99 21.56 15.95
C ALA A 97 3.62 21.90 14.58
N VAL A 98 2.85 22.53 13.69
CA VAL A 98 3.34 23.02 12.39
C VAL A 98 4.37 24.14 12.58
N ASP A 99 4.13 25.08 13.50
CA ASP A 99 5.11 26.13 13.84
C ASP A 99 6.44 25.53 14.32
N LYS A 100 6.38 24.50 15.18
CA LYS A 100 7.58 23.77 15.63
C LYS A 100 8.29 23.08 14.48
N LEU A 101 7.54 22.44 13.55
CA LEU A 101 8.11 21.78 12.39
C LEU A 101 8.81 22.77 11.45
N GLY A 102 8.33 24.03 11.37
CA GLY A 102 8.92 25.14 10.62
C GLY A 102 10.15 25.79 11.30
N SER A 103 10.48 25.42 12.52
CA SER A 103 11.60 26.02 13.28
C SER A 103 12.96 25.78 12.60
N ASP A 104 13.90 26.71 12.77
CA ASP A 104 15.29 26.49 12.31
C ASP A 104 16.05 25.47 13.16
N SER A 105 15.64 25.25 14.41
CA SER A 105 16.24 24.25 15.30
C SER A 105 15.78 22.83 14.98
N PRO A 106 16.67 21.91 14.61
CA PRO A 106 16.31 20.50 14.35
C PRO A 106 15.64 19.81 15.56
N ALA A 107 16.07 20.15 16.77
CA ALA A 107 15.47 19.59 17.99
C ALA A 107 14.01 20.03 18.17
N VAL A 108 13.69 21.29 17.82
CA VAL A 108 12.31 21.81 17.85
C VAL A 108 11.48 21.15 16.73
N ARG A 109 12.06 20.95 15.54
CA ARG A 109 11.42 20.22 14.43
C ARG A 109 11.04 18.80 14.82
N LEU A 110 11.94 18.06 15.49
CA LEU A 110 11.65 16.71 16.00
C LEU A 110 10.46 16.74 16.97
N GLY A 111 10.41 17.74 17.86
CA GLY A 111 9.24 17.95 18.73
C GLY A 111 7.96 18.21 17.94
N GLY A 112 8.03 18.93 16.82
CA GLY A 112 6.92 19.17 15.88
C GLY A 112 6.46 17.88 15.21
N VAL A 113 7.39 17.05 14.73
CA VAL A 113 7.10 15.73 14.13
C VAL A 113 6.31 14.84 15.10
N HIS A 114 6.83 14.68 16.34
CA HIS A 114 6.15 13.84 17.34
C HIS A 114 4.78 14.43 17.76
N ALA A 115 4.67 15.75 17.84
CA ALA A 115 3.40 16.40 18.13
C ALA A 115 2.36 16.15 17.01
N LEU A 116 2.76 16.25 15.73
CA LEU A 116 1.87 15.95 14.60
C LEU A 116 1.48 14.47 14.55
N ALA A 117 2.40 13.56 14.81
CA ALA A 117 2.10 12.12 14.87
C ALA A 117 1.10 11.81 16.00
N GLY A 118 1.31 12.37 17.20
CA GLY A 118 0.37 12.21 18.31
C GLY A 118 -1.00 12.83 18.02
N LEU A 119 -1.04 13.96 17.32
CA LEU A 119 -2.29 14.58 16.88
C LEU A 119 -3.02 13.73 15.82
N ALA A 120 -2.28 13.08 14.93
CA ALA A 120 -2.86 12.12 13.98
C ALA A 120 -3.47 10.94 14.73
N ASP A 121 -2.80 10.43 15.77
CA ASP A 121 -3.29 9.32 16.58
C ASP A 121 -4.59 9.68 17.32
N ASP A 122 -4.63 10.86 17.93
CA ASP A 122 -5.74 11.35 18.76
C ASP A 122 -6.77 12.18 17.98
N ALA A 123 -6.71 12.18 16.64
CA ALA A 123 -7.58 13.01 15.81
C ALA A 123 -9.07 12.66 16.03
N PRO A 124 -9.94 13.67 16.21
CA PRO A 124 -11.38 13.50 16.40
C PRO A 124 -12.09 12.85 15.22
N ASP A 125 -11.53 12.98 14.03
CA ASP A 125 -12.06 12.38 12.79
C ASP A 125 -10.94 12.05 11.79
N ASP A 126 -11.29 11.26 10.78
CA ASP A 126 -10.34 10.77 9.76
C ASP A 126 -9.75 11.89 8.91
N SER A 127 -10.47 13.01 8.69
CA SER A 127 -10.00 14.15 7.90
C SER A 127 -8.87 14.88 8.61
N LEU A 128 -9.01 15.10 9.91
CA LEU A 128 -7.98 15.74 10.73
C LEU A 128 -6.75 14.86 10.87
N ARG A 129 -6.94 13.54 11.00
CA ARG A 129 -5.83 12.57 10.96
C ARG A 129 -5.08 12.64 9.64
N GLN A 130 -5.79 12.59 8.51
CA GLN A 130 -5.19 12.70 7.18
C GLN A 130 -4.41 14.01 7.04
N THR A 131 -4.95 15.13 7.53
CA THR A 131 -4.28 16.43 7.47
C THR A 131 -2.92 16.41 8.20
N CYS A 132 -2.84 15.80 9.38
CA CYS A 132 -1.56 15.67 10.10
C CYS A 132 -0.56 14.81 9.32
N ILE A 133 -1.02 13.70 8.75
CA ILE A 133 -0.20 12.81 7.91
C ILE A 133 0.29 13.54 6.66
N ASP A 134 -0.58 14.31 6.00
CA ASP A 134 -0.26 15.07 4.80
C ASP A 134 0.85 16.11 5.05
N VAL A 135 0.84 16.76 6.21
CA VAL A 135 1.90 17.72 6.59
C VAL A 135 3.25 17.00 6.78
N LEU A 136 3.25 15.83 7.43
CA LEU A 136 4.47 15.03 7.59
C LEU A 136 5.01 14.57 6.23
N CYS A 137 4.13 14.10 5.34
CA CYS A 137 4.51 13.71 3.97
C CYS A 137 5.00 14.92 3.16
N ALA A 138 4.33 16.08 3.28
CA ALA A 138 4.74 17.30 2.59
C ALA A 138 6.14 17.76 3.04
N TYR A 139 6.45 17.65 4.33
CA TYR A 139 7.78 17.95 4.84
C TYR A 139 8.87 17.07 4.21
N LEU A 140 8.60 15.79 4.01
CA LEU A 140 9.51 14.85 3.35
C LEU A 140 9.79 15.22 1.88
N ARG A 141 8.84 15.86 1.21
CA ARG A 141 8.94 16.29 -0.19
C ARG A 141 9.63 17.65 -0.37
N LEU A 142 9.88 18.38 0.71
CA LEU A 142 10.65 19.62 0.63
C LEU A 142 12.06 19.34 0.08
N PRO A 143 12.65 20.30 -0.64
CA PRO A 143 14.01 20.17 -1.14
C PRO A 143 14.97 19.78 -0.01
N PHE A 144 15.75 18.74 -0.26
CA PHE A 144 16.74 18.22 0.67
C PHE A 144 18.10 18.17 -0.02
N SER A 145 19.07 18.83 0.57
CA SER A 145 20.43 18.80 0.01
C SER A 145 21.04 17.42 0.28
N PRO A 146 21.69 16.82 -0.73
CA PRO A 146 22.38 15.54 -0.56
C PRO A 146 23.53 15.65 0.43
N ASP A 147 24.02 14.49 0.90
CA ASP A 147 25.24 14.43 1.71
C ASP A 147 26.38 15.17 0.99
N PRO A 148 27.00 16.16 1.63
CA PRO A 148 28.15 16.84 1.04
C PRO A 148 29.37 15.94 0.85
N GLY A 149 29.31 14.69 1.33
CA GLY A 149 30.40 13.72 1.26
C GLY A 149 31.55 14.05 2.19
N ASP A 150 32.74 13.49 1.91
CA ASP A 150 33.95 13.81 2.63
C ASP A 150 34.78 14.85 1.84
N LEU A 151 35.30 15.84 2.57
CA LEU A 151 36.20 16.81 1.98
C LEU A 151 37.55 16.10 1.75
N PRO A 152 38.11 16.12 0.54
CA PRO A 152 39.40 15.49 0.30
C PRO A 152 40.52 16.18 1.10
N ASP A 153 41.44 15.41 1.66
CA ASP A 153 42.61 15.93 2.39
C ASP A 153 43.50 16.79 1.49
N THR A 154 43.52 16.48 0.20
CA THR A 154 44.31 17.18 -0.83
C THR A 154 43.52 17.21 -2.15
N PHE A 155 43.44 18.38 -2.75
CA PHE A 155 42.83 18.54 -4.07
C PHE A 155 43.73 18.00 -5.21
N PRO A 156 43.22 17.78 -6.42
CA PRO A 156 44.02 17.31 -7.56
C PRO A 156 45.19 18.23 -7.92
N ASP A 157 45.14 19.50 -7.51
CA ASP A 157 46.19 20.49 -7.68
C ASP A 157 47.27 20.46 -6.61
N GLY A 158 47.20 19.52 -5.66
CA GLY A 158 48.13 19.35 -4.55
C GLY A 158 47.90 20.30 -3.38
N THR A 159 46.83 21.10 -3.40
CA THR A 159 46.52 22.01 -2.27
C THR A 159 45.65 21.33 -1.23
N SER A 160 45.84 21.63 0.05
CA SER A 160 44.97 21.20 1.12
C SER A 160 43.83 22.21 1.32
N PRO A 161 42.63 21.77 1.76
CA PRO A 161 41.52 22.68 2.06
C PRO A 161 41.93 23.71 3.15
N SER A 162 41.57 24.98 2.93
CA SER A 162 41.74 26.01 3.97
C SER A 162 40.85 25.71 5.19
N GLU A 163 41.17 26.25 6.32
CA GLU A 163 40.43 26.09 7.59
C GLU A 163 38.97 26.56 7.40
N GLU A 164 38.75 27.75 6.82
CA GLU A 164 37.42 28.28 6.51
C GLU A 164 36.58 27.34 5.60
N ARG A 165 37.24 26.62 4.69
CA ARG A 165 36.59 25.67 3.81
C ARG A 165 36.23 24.38 4.52
N ARG A 166 37.04 23.95 5.48
CA ARG A 166 36.75 22.82 6.39
C ARG A 166 35.58 23.13 7.31
N ASP A 167 35.54 24.31 7.91
CA ASP A 167 34.48 24.76 8.81
C ASP A 167 33.16 24.87 8.03
N THR A 168 33.16 25.51 6.86
CA THR A 168 31.99 25.60 6.00
C THR A 168 31.46 24.22 5.56
N HIS A 169 32.38 23.29 5.30
CA HIS A 169 32.01 21.91 4.93
C HIS A 169 31.43 21.17 6.12
N GLN A 170 32.00 21.31 7.29
CA GLN A 170 31.52 20.72 8.54
C GLN A 170 30.12 21.22 8.89
N ASP A 171 29.88 22.54 8.79
CA ASP A 171 28.55 23.14 9.00
C ASP A 171 27.49 22.54 8.03
N LYS A 172 27.84 22.35 6.76
CA LYS A 172 26.97 21.70 5.79
C LYS A 172 26.68 20.24 6.16
N LYS A 173 27.70 19.51 6.62
CA LYS A 173 27.59 18.11 7.04
C LYS A 173 26.71 17.98 8.29
N ASP A 174 26.87 18.87 9.24
CA ASP A 174 26.09 18.85 10.48
C ASP A 174 24.62 19.26 10.21
N ARG A 175 24.40 20.25 9.34
CA ARG A 175 23.05 20.62 8.89
C ARG A 175 22.36 19.47 8.12
N TYR A 176 23.09 18.79 7.24
CA TYR A 176 22.57 17.61 6.53
C TYR A 176 22.17 16.53 7.52
N ARG A 177 23.06 16.13 8.46
CA ARG A 177 22.78 15.11 9.47
C ARG A 177 21.56 15.44 10.31
N ALA A 178 21.44 16.68 10.76
CA ALA A 178 20.34 17.14 11.57
C ALA A 178 18.99 17.09 10.81
N LEU A 179 18.97 17.51 9.54
CA LEU A 179 17.77 17.44 8.70
C LEU A 179 17.41 16.01 8.35
N ARG A 180 18.41 15.17 8.06
CA ARG A 180 18.25 13.74 7.79
C ARG A 180 17.58 13.05 8.97
N GLU A 181 17.98 13.33 10.20
CA GLU A 181 17.38 12.75 11.41
C GLU A 181 15.90 13.08 11.55
N VAL A 182 15.49 14.31 11.23
CA VAL A 182 14.08 14.71 11.23
C VAL A 182 13.28 13.91 10.18
N ARG A 183 13.83 13.76 8.99
CA ARG A 183 13.19 13.01 7.88
C ARG A 183 13.08 11.53 8.21
N HIS A 184 14.15 10.92 8.72
CA HIS A 184 14.16 9.52 9.14
C HIS A 184 13.19 9.25 10.30
N THR A 185 13.04 10.18 11.22
CA THR A 185 12.03 10.08 12.28
C THR A 185 10.62 10.02 11.72
N ILE A 186 10.29 10.84 10.71
CA ILE A 186 8.97 10.79 10.04
C ILE A 186 8.77 9.43 9.36
N LEU A 187 9.75 8.96 8.58
CA LEU A 187 9.66 7.68 7.87
C LEU A 187 9.52 6.49 8.84
N ARG A 188 10.26 6.50 9.94
CA ARG A 188 10.14 5.50 11.01
C ARG A 188 8.74 5.50 11.63
N LEU A 189 8.20 6.67 11.96
CA LEU A 189 6.83 6.79 12.49
C LEU A 189 5.80 6.24 11.51
N ILE A 190 5.94 6.51 10.22
CA ILE A 190 5.10 5.92 9.18
C ILE A 190 5.17 4.39 9.24
N GLY A 191 6.38 3.81 9.25
CA GLY A 191 6.59 2.36 9.34
C GLY A 191 5.93 1.76 10.58
N ASP A 192 6.13 2.38 11.76
CA ASP A 192 5.56 1.94 13.02
C ASP A 192 4.02 1.91 12.98
N HIS A 193 3.38 2.97 12.46
CA HIS A 193 1.92 3.07 12.41
C HIS A 193 1.30 2.16 11.34
N TYR A 194 2.04 1.78 10.30
CA TYR A 194 1.61 0.79 9.32
C TYR A 194 1.75 -0.66 9.78
N ARG A 195 2.51 -0.93 10.87
CA ARG A 195 2.53 -2.24 11.55
C ARG A 195 1.30 -2.44 12.44
N ILE A 196 0.71 -1.38 12.97
CA ILE A 196 -0.46 -1.43 13.83
C ILE A 196 -1.68 -1.92 13.03
N PRO A 197 -2.45 -2.92 13.48
CA PRO A 197 -3.58 -3.46 12.74
C PRO A 197 -4.63 -2.41 12.39
N LYS A 198 -5.15 -2.47 11.15
CA LYS A 198 -6.19 -1.55 10.66
C LYS A 198 -7.41 -1.52 11.58
N GLY A 199 -7.95 -0.34 11.83
CA GLY A 199 -9.13 -0.12 12.66
C GLY A 199 -8.84 -0.05 14.16
N THR A 200 -7.57 -0.23 14.57
CA THR A 200 -7.17 0.02 15.96
C THR A 200 -6.72 1.47 16.13
N HIS A 201 -6.78 1.96 17.36
CA HIS A 201 -6.23 3.27 17.73
C HIS A 201 -4.77 3.39 17.27
N ARG A 202 -4.36 4.53 16.78
CA ARG A 202 -3.02 4.84 16.25
C ARG A 202 -2.63 4.15 14.93
N SER A 203 -3.48 3.31 14.31
CA SER A 203 -3.18 2.75 12.99
C SER A 203 -3.38 3.80 11.90
N TRP A 204 -2.37 3.92 11.01
CA TRP A 204 -2.48 4.77 9.82
C TRP A 204 -2.77 3.94 8.56
N GLN A 205 -3.06 2.66 8.69
CA GLN A 205 -3.46 1.82 7.55
C GLN A 205 -4.77 2.31 6.94
N GLY A 206 -4.77 2.51 5.62
CA GLY A 206 -5.93 3.00 4.87
C GLY A 206 -5.91 4.50 4.59
N TYR A 207 -5.02 5.26 5.23
CA TYR A 207 -4.78 6.67 4.89
C TYR A 207 -3.84 6.81 3.69
N ASN A 208 -3.88 7.98 3.06
CA ASN A 208 -3.01 8.28 1.93
C ASN A 208 -1.67 8.84 2.43
N LEU A 209 -0.58 8.35 1.83
CA LEU A 209 0.78 8.89 2.03
C LEU A 209 1.30 9.35 0.67
N ASP A 210 1.57 10.62 0.53
CA ASP A 210 2.23 11.19 -0.65
C ASP A 210 3.74 11.31 -0.37
N LEU A 211 4.48 10.27 -0.75
CA LEU A 211 5.94 10.18 -0.67
C LEU A 211 6.58 10.30 -2.05
N THR A 212 5.90 11.01 -2.98
CA THR A 212 6.42 11.23 -4.33
C THR A 212 7.72 12.01 -4.29
N LYS A 213 8.72 11.56 -5.05
CA LYS A 213 10.05 12.19 -5.18
C LYS A 213 10.79 12.37 -3.84
N VAL A 214 10.46 11.58 -2.83
CA VAL A 214 11.16 11.58 -1.55
C VAL A 214 12.52 10.91 -1.73
N VAL A 215 13.57 11.57 -1.22
CA VAL A 215 14.92 10.97 -1.13
C VAL A 215 15.02 10.18 0.17
N ILE A 216 15.37 8.90 0.06
CA ILE A 216 15.63 7.97 1.16
C ILE A 216 17.10 7.56 1.05
N ASP A 217 17.93 8.16 1.89
CA ASP A 217 19.39 8.07 1.85
C ASP A 217 20.00 7.34 3.05
N GLY A 218 19.20 6.55 3.77
CA GLY A 218 19.65 5.81 4.94
C GLY A 218 18.61 4.82 5.45
N ASP A 219 18.87 4.27 6.63
CA ASP A 219 18.11 3.16 7.20
C ASP A 219 16.70 3.56 7.60
N VAL A 220 15.70 2.94 6.97
CA VAL A 220 14.28 3.16 7.26
C VAL A 220 13.55 1.84 7.27
N ASP A 221 12.99 1.43 8.41
CA ASP A 221 12.38 0.11 8.57
C ASP A 221 10.87 0.11 8.30
N PHE A 222 10.46 -0.54 7.20
CA PHE A 222 9.08 -0.87 6.84
C PHE A 222 8.77 -2.38 6.97
N SER A 223 9.63 -3.16 7.66
CA SER A 223 9.42 -4.60 7.83
C SER A 223 8.08 -4.87 8.49
N GLY A 224 7.33 -5.85 7.97
CA GLY A 224 6.03 -6.22 8.49
C GLY A 224 4.92 -5.17 8.35
N ALA A 225 5.18 -4.03 7.69
CA ALA A 225 4.19 -3.01 7.42
C ALA A 225 3.04 -3.57 6.56
N ARG A 226 1.81 -3.11 6.80
CA ARG A 226 0.62 -3.59 6.10
C ARG A 226 0.00 -2.47 5.28
N PHE A 227 0.16 -2.56 3.98
CA PHE A 227 -0.42 -1.65 3.01
C PHE A 227 -1.80 -2.19 2.58
N SER A 228 -2.81 -2.04 3.48
CA SER A 228 -4.13 -2.67 3.37
C SER A 228 -5.25 -1.72 2.94
N GLY A 229 -4.93 -0.60 2.33
CA GLY A 229 -5.88 0.39 1.82
C GLY A 229 -5.23 1.77 1.68
N GLY A 230 -5.97 2.73 1.13
CA GLY A 230 -5.41 4.03 0.81
C GLY A 230 -4.42 4.00 -0.35
N ARG A 231 -3.73 5.12 -0.58
CA ARG A 231 -2.65 5.24 -1.55
C ARG A 231 -1.35 5.61 -0.84
N VAL A 232 -0.33 4.78 -0.95
CA VAL A 232 1.02 5.07 -0.46
C VAL A 232 1.93 5.26 -1.67
N ASP A 233 2.23 6.51 -2.01
CA ASP A 233 2.81 6.88 -3.29
C ASP A 233 4.32 7.17 -3.18
N PHE A 234 5.14 6.27 -3.69
CA PHE A 234 6.59 6.42 -3.83
C PHE A 234 7.02 6.74 -5.28
N ALA A 235 6.12 7.27 -6.11
CA ALA A 235 6.47 7.57 -7.50
C ALA A 235 7.61 8.59 -7.59
N GLY A 236 8.65 8.25 -8.36
CA GLY A 236 9.85 9.06 -8.48
C GLY A 236 10.69 9.18 -7.22
N ALA A 237 10.45 8.34 -6.19
CA ALA A 237 11.29 8.31 -5.00
C ALA A 237 12.70 7.80 -5.31
N GLU A 238 13.69 8.34 -4.62
CA GLU A 238 15.10 7.96 -4.77
C GLU A 238 15.55 7.15 -3.55
N PHE A 239 15.95 5.90 -3.77
CA PHE A 239 16.58 5.03 -2.78
C PHE A 239 18.08 5.01 -3.06
N SER A 240 18.81 5.96 -2.46
CA SER A 240 20.21 6.23 -2.78
C SER A 240 21.22 5.64 -1.77
N GLY A 241 20.75 5.12 -0.62
CA GLY A 241 21.63 4.54 0.39
C GLY A 241 20.89 3.93 1.57
N GLY A 242 21.62 3.26 2.45
CA GLY A 242 21.12 2.60 3.65
C GLY A 242 20.31 1.33 3.39
N ASP A 243 19.79 0.77 4.47
CA ASP A 243 18.92 -0.40 4.44
C ASP A 243 17.46 0.03 4.60
N VAL A 244 16.62 -0.31 3.62
CA VAL A 244 15.18 -0.02 3.60
C VAL A 244 14.41 -1.34 3.49
N PRO A 245 14.25 -2.08 4.61
CA PRO A 245 13.52 -3.34 4.57
C PRO A 245 12.01 -3.12 4.51
N PHE A 246 11.38 -3.79 3.54
CA PHE A 246 9.95 -4.11 3.43
C PHE A 246 9.75 -5.62 3.66
N SER A 247 10.67 -6.29 4.36
CA SER A 247 10.62 -7.73 4.56
C SER A 247 9.34 -8.13 5.30
N HIS A 248 8.68 -9.19 4.81
CA HIS A 248 7.38 -9.62 5.33
C HIS A 248 6.28 -8.57 5.29
N ALA A 249 6.45 -7.48 4.54
CA ALA A 249 5.39 -6.50 4.33
C ALA A 249 4.24 -7.10 3.53
N ARG A 250 3.01 -6.62 3.77
CA ARG A 250 1.81 -7.09 3.08
C ARG A 250 1.21 -5.99 2.24
N PHE A 251 1.14 -6.23 0.94
CA PHE A 251 0.48 -5.38 -0.04
C PHE A 251 -0.85 -6.05 -0.43
N SER A 252 -1.89 -5.88 0.42
CA SER A 252 -3.15 -6.62 0.31
C SER A 252 -4.36 -5.78 -0.07
N GLY A 253 -4.18 -4.49 -0.31
CA GLY A 253 -5.22 -3.55 -0.72
C GLY A 253 -4.63 -2.17 -0.94
N GLY A 254 -5.37 -1.28 -1.59
CA GLY A 254 -4.86 0.03 -1.91
C GLY A 254 -3.89 0.05 -3.08
N ARG A 255 -3.22 1.19 -3.28
CA ARG A 255 -2.29 1.42 -4.37
C ARG A 255 -0.94 1.88 -3.85
N VAL A 256 0.13 1.18 -4.23
CA VAL A 256 1.50 1.51 -3.81
C VAL A 256 2.38 1.67 -5.05
N PRO A 257 2.38 2.84 -5.72
CA PRO A 257 3.25 3.10 -6.85
C PRO A 257 4.68 3.41 -6.43
N PHE A 258 5.63 2.77 -7.10
CA PHE A 258 7.06 3.08 -7.19
C PHE A 258 7.41 3.43 -8.64
N SER A 259 6.45 3.93 -9.43
CA SER A 259 6.69 4.27 -10.83
C SER A 259 7.73 5.37 -10.93
N ASP A 260 8.64 5.23 -11.90
CA ASP A 260 9.76 6.15 -12.08
C ASP A 260 10.70 6.28 -10.85
N ALA A 261 10.62 5.36 -9.87
CA ALA A 261 11.52 5.37 -8.71
C ALA A 261 12.94 4.94 -9.12
N GLU A 262 13.94 5.47 -8.43
CA GLU A 262 15.35 5.17 -8.65
C GLU A 262 15.93 4.36 -7.46
N PHE A 263 16.49 3.20 -7.76
CA PHE A 263 17.21 2.34 -6.82
C PHE A 263 18.69 2.37 -7.21
N SER A 264 19.42 3.37 -6.71
CA SER A 264 20.81 3.67 -7.12
C SER A 264 21.86 3.25 -6.08
N GLY A 265 21.46 2.97 -4.85
CA GLY A 265 22.36 2.57 -3.79
C GLY A 265 21.67 1.88 -2.63
N GLY A 266 22.45 1.38 -1.66
CA GLY A 266 21.92 0.72 -0.47
C GLY A 266 21.21 -0.61 -0.75
N ARG A 267 20.39 -1.03 0.19
CA ARG A 267 19.61 -2.26 0.11
C ARG A 267 18.12 -1.96 0.31
N VAL A 268 17.28 -2.35 -0.63
CA VAL A 268 15.82 -2.33 -0.48
C VAL A 268 15.32 -3.77 -0.47
N ASP A 269 14.74 -4.23 0.64
CA ASP A 269 14.48 -5.64 0.88
C ASP A 269 12.99 -5.95 1.01
N PHE A 270 12.39 -6.59 -0.02
CA PHE A 270 11.04 -7.14 -0.03
C PHE A 270 11.03 -8.65 0.26
N ALA A 271 12.05 -9.20 0.94
CA ALA A 271 12.13 -10.63 1.21
C ALA A 271 10.90 -11.11 2.00
N GLY A 272 10.28 -12.19 1.54
CA GLY A 272 9.07 -12.73 2.15
C GLY A 272 7.85 -11.79 2.10
N ALA A 273 7.89 -10.70 1.31
CA ALA A 273 6.74 -9.83 1.15
C ALA A 273 5.60 -10.53 0.40
N GLU A 274 4.36 -10.21 0.79
CA GLU A 274 3.14 -10.76 0.21
C GLU A 274 2.46 -9.72 -0.68
N PHE A 275 2.36 -10.00 -1.99
CA PHE A 275 1.60 -9.21 -2.96
C PHE A 275 0.30 -9.97 -3.28
N SER A 276 -0.77 -9.65 -2.54
CA SER A 276 -2.06 -10.34 -2.64
C SER A 276 -3.19 -9.34 -2.85
N SER A 277 -4.24 -9.72 -3.61
CA SER A 277 -5.46 -8.92 -3.67
C SER A 277 -6.64 -9.67 -3.06
N SER A 278 -7.48 -8.98 -2.32
CA SER A 278 -8.84 -9.45 -2.04
C SER A 278 -9.73 -9.19 -3.26
N ARG A 279 -10.78 -10.00 -3.44
CA ARG A 279 -11.70 -9.90 -4.61
C ARG A 279 -12.38 -8.54 -4.81
N VAL A 280 -12.23 -7.62 -3.88
CA VAL A 280 -12.94 -6.32 -3.86
C VAL A 280 -11.99 -5.12 -4.01
N ASP A 281 -10.72 -5.25 -3.58
CA ASP A 281 -9.72 -4.19 -3.69
C ASP A 281 -8.56 -4.67 -4.59
N PHE A 282 -8.42 -4.07 -5.77
CA PHE A 282 -7.30 -4.31 -6.67
C PHE A 282 -6.03 -3.70 -6.06
N SER A 283 -5.26 -4.49 -5.33
CA SER A 283 -3.92 -4.07 -4.93
C SER A 283 -3.05 -3.96 -6.17
N ARG A 284 -2.50 -2.77 -6.38
CA ARG A 284 -1.56 -2.51 -7.46
C ARG A 284 -0.27 -1.96 -6.89
N VAL A 285 0.80 -2.71 -7.06
CA VAL A 285 2.16 -2.23 -6.81
C VAL A 285 2.82 -1.97 -8.16
N ASP A 286 3.31 -0.76 -8.38
CA ASP A 286 3.72 -0.30 -9.70
C ASP A 286 5.17 0.18 -9.71
N PHE A 287 6.08 -0.63 -10.22
CA PHE A 287 7.47 -0.30 -10.51
C PHE A 287 7.68 0.06 -11.99
N SER A 288 6.64 0.50 -12.70
CA SER A 288 6.78 0.84 -14.11
C SER A 288 7.78 1.99 -14.28
N ARG A 289 8.68 1.82 -15.27
CA ARG A 289 9.78 2.74 -15.55
C ARG A 289 10.76 2.98 -14.39
N ALA A 290 10.66 2.21 -13.30
CA ALA A 290 11.65 2.28 -12.23
C ALA A 290 13.05 1.91 -12.76
N GLU A 291 14.08 2.53 -12.21
CA GLU A 291 15.48 2.29 -12.55
C GLU A 291 16.21 1.61 -11.41
N PHE A 292 16.76 0.43 -11.69
CA PHE A 292 17.60 -0.36 -10.79
C PHE A 292 19.03 -0.26 -11.31
N SER A 293 19.75 0.79 -10.89
CA SER A 293 21.08 1.14 -11.43
C SER A 293 22.24 0.81 -10.49
N GLY A 294 21.93 0.51 -9.22
CA GLY A 294 22.93 0.16 -8.21
C GLY A 294 22.29 -0.47 -6.98
N GLY A 295 23.09 -0.80 -5.98
CA GLY A 295 22.63 -1.40 -4.74
C GLY A 295 22.04 -2.80 -4.91
N THR A 296 21.27 -3.25 -3.92
CA THR A 296 20.58 -4.54 -3.92
C THR A 296 19.08 -4.33 -3.67
N VAL A 297 18.23 -4.91 -4.53
CA VAL A 297 16.79 -4.96 -4.33
C VAL A 297 16.36 -6.42 -4.25
N SER A 298 15.91 -6.87 -3.09
CA SER A 298 15.56 -8.27 -2.86
C SER A 298 14.06 -8.49 -2.83
N PHE A 299 13.57 -9.41 -3.64
CA PHE A 299 12.26 -10.05 -3.59
C PHE A 299 12.38 -11.53 -3.23
N PHE A 300 13.45 -11.91 -2.52
CA PHE A 300 13.72 -13.29 -2.13
C PHE A 300 12.54 -13.88 -1.37
N ARG A 301 12.03 -15.04 -1.86
CA ARG A 301 10.84 -15.70 -1.29
C ARG A 301 9.58 -14.82 -1.23
N ALA A 302 9.52 -13.74 -1.99
CA ALA A 302 8.29 -12.95 -2.08
C ALA A 302 7.16 -13.75 -2.73
N SER A 303 5.93 -13.50 -2.28
CA SER A 303 4.74 -14.18 -2.81
C SER A 303 3.88 -13.22 -3.64
N PHE A 304 3.71 -13.54 -4.92
CA PHE A 304 2.84 -12.85 -5.86
C PHE A 304 1.59 -13.72 -6.10
N SER A 305 0.64 -13.68 -5.15
CA SER A 305 -0.53 -14.58 -5.14
C SER A 305 -1.80 -13.94 -5.69
N GLY A 306 -1.77 -12.65 -6.00
CA GLY A 306 -2.92 -11.92 -6.57
C GLY A 306 -2.56 -10.45 -6.75
N GLY A 307 -3.48 -9.68 -7.37
CA GLY A 307 -3.22 -8.29 -7.71
C GLY A 307 -2.27 -8.12 -8.90
N ASP A 308 -1.99 -6.86 -9.23
CA ASP A 308 -1.08 -6.53 -10.32
C ASP A 308 0.20 -5.90 -9.77
N VAL A 309 1.35 -6.47 -10.15
CA VAL A 309 2.67 -5.89 -9.90
C VAL A 309 3.30 -5.55 -11.24
N SER A 310 3.62 -4.28 -11.48
CA SER A 310 4.10 -3.81 -12.78
C SER A 310 5.56 -3.42 -12.74
N PHE A 311 6.38 -4.06 -13.56
CA PHE A 311 7.73 -3.65 -13.94
C PHE A 311 7.75 -3.20 -15.42
N PHE A 312 6.63 -2.68 -15.92
CA PHE A 312 6.50 -2.22 -17.30
C PHE A 312 7.57 -1.17 -17.65
N ARG A 313 8.42 -1.48 -18.66
CA ARG A 313 9.55 -0.63 -19.06
C ARG A 313 10.55 -0.33 -17.93
N ALA A 314 10.59 -1.10 -16.86
CA ALA A 314 11.63 -0.95 -15.85
C ALA A 314 13.02 -1.20 -16.46
N ARG A 315 14.03 -0.53 -15.91
CA ARG A 315 15.43 -0.63 -16.35
C ARG A 315 16.26 -1.29 -15.26
N PHE A 316 16.89 -2.41 -15.60
CA PHE A 316 17.85 -3.10 -14.77
C PHE A 316 19.22 -2.91 -15.40
N SER A 317 19.90 -1.81 -15.03
CA SER A 317 21.15 -1.37 -15.65
C SER A 317 22.40 -1.63 -14.80
N GLY A 318 22.20 -1.93 -13.52
CA GLY A 318 23.27 -2.24 -12.56
C GLY A 318 22.66 -2.83 -11.30
N GLY A 319 23.50 -3.09 -10.28
CA GLY A 319 23.05 -3.67 -9.02
C GLY A 319 22.54 -5.12 -9.15
N ASP A 320 22.03 -5.63 -8.03
CA ASP A 320 21.46 -6.97 -7.97
C ASP A 320 19.98 -6.88 -7.59
N VAL A 321 19.11 -7.53 -8.40
CA VAL A 321 17.68 -7.66 -8.12
C VAL A 321 17.34 -9.15 -7.97
N ASP A 322 16.91 -9.57 -6.79
CA ASP A 322 16.79 -10.98 -6.44
C ASP A 322 15.33 -11.43 -6.27
N PHE A 323 14.81 -12.19 -7.26
CA PHE A 323 13.53 -12.91 -7.19
C PHE A 323 13.75 -14.41 -6.93
N SER A 324 14.89 -14.83 -6.38
CA SER A 324 15.13 -16.24 -6.13
C SER A 324 14.15 -16.80 -5.12
N ASP A 325 13.71 -18.04 -5.34
CA ASP A 325 12.69 -18.71 -4.54
C ASP A 325 11.33 -17.97 -4.47
N ALA A 326 11.11 -16.92 -5.28
CA ALA A 326 9.84 -16.19 -5.32
C ALA A 326 8.71 -17.05 -5.91
N MET A 327 7.49 -16.85 -5.42
CA MET A 327 6.31 -17.60 -5.85
C MET A 327 5.37 -16.71 -6.67
N PHE A 328 5.19 -17.05 -7.95
CA PHE A 328 4.24 -16.42 -8.86
C PHE A 328 3.04 -17.37 -9.03
N SER A 329 2.07 -17.29 -8.11
CA SER A 329 0.95 -18.23 -8.05
C SER A 329 -0.39 -17.63 -8.50
N GLY A 330 -0.46 -16.33 -8.76
CA GLY A 330 -1.66 -15.67 -9.24
C GLY A 330 -1.41 -14.19 -9.58
N GLY A 331 -2.43 -13.51 -10.10
CA GLY A 331 -2.30 -12.13 -10.53
C GLY A 331 -1.44 -11.94 -11.78
N ARG A 332 -1.03 -10.68 -12.01
CA ARG A 332 -0.15 -10.33 -13.13
C ARG A 332 1.13 -9.67 -12.63
N VAL A 333 2.29 -10.19 -12.99
CA VAL A 333 3.60 -9.57 -12.73
C VAL A 333 4.23 -9.18 -14.05
N ASP A 334 4.14 -7.92 -14.44
CA ASP A 334 4.34 -7.43 -15.82
C ASP A 334 5.75 -6.89 -16.05
N PHE A 335 6.60 -7.62 -16.77
CA PHE A 335 7.91 -7.18 -17.29
C PHE A 335 7.87 -6.79 -18.78
N PHE A 336 6.71 -6.44 -19.32
CA PHE A 336 6.58 -6.05 -20.73
C PHE A 336 7.47 -4.86 -21.06
N ARG A 337 8.36 -5.01 -22.10
CA ARG A 337 9.35 -4.02 -22.51
C ARG A 337 10.38 -3.66 -21.44
N ALA A 338 10.55 -4.45 -20.38
CA ALA A 338 11.64 -4.24 -19.44
C ALA A 338 12.99 -4.40 -20.12
N MET A 339 14.02 -3.68 -19.62
CA MET A 339 15.37 -3.69 -20.16
C MET A 339 16.34 -4.24 -19.12
N PHE A 340 17.01 -5.34 -19.46
CA PHE A 340 18.04 -6.00 -18.66
C PHE A 340 19.38 -5.77 -19.36
N SER A 341 20.11 -4.71 -18.93
CA SER A 341 21.33 -4.27 -19.59
C SER A 341 22.60 -4.39 -18.73
N GLY A 342 22.45 -4.65 -17.43
CA GLY A 342 23.57 -4.81 -16.50
C GLY A 342 23.13 -5.50 -15.21
N GLY A 343 24.07 -5.72 -14.28
CA GLY A 343 23.82 -6.35 -13.00
C GLY A 343 23.32 -7.78 -13.08
N THR A 344 22.75 -8.28 -11.96
CA THR A 344 22.11 -9.59 -11.86
C THR A 344 20.65 -9.43 -11.53
N VAL A 345 19.74 -10.00 -12.35
CA VAL A 345 18.31 -10.10 -12.02
C VAL A 345 17.96 -11.59 -11.90
N SER A 346 17.95 -12.12 -10.69
CA SER A 346 17.82 -13.57 -10.44
C SER A 346 16.38 -14.02 -10.26
N PHE A 347 15.97 -15.02 -11.03
CA PHE A 347 14.75 -15.81 -10.85
C PHE A 347 15.08 -17.28 -10.53
N SER A 348 16.27 -17.55 -9.98
CA SER A 348 16.70 -18.91 -9.67
C SER A 348 15.75 -19.56 -8.66
N ARG A 349 15.35 -20.81 -8.92
CA ARG A 349 14.39 -21.57 -8.12
C ARG A 349 13.02 -20.88 -7.93
N ALA A 350 12.71 -19.85 -8.70
CA ALA A 350 11.40 -19.24 -8.67
C ALA A 350 10.32 -20.21 -9.18
N SER A 351 9.13 -20.14 -8.58
CA SER A 351 7.99 -20.99 -8.95
C SER A 351 6.93 -20.19 -9.70
N PHE A 352 6.67 -20.56 -10.94
CA PHE A 352 5.62 -20.01 -11.79
C PHE A 352 4.48 -21.04 -11.88
N SER A 353 3.60 -21.04 -10.87
CA SER A 353 2.51 -22.01 -10.74
C SER A 353 1.14 -21.49 -11.17
N GLY A 354 1.04 -20.17 -11.44
CA GLY A 354 -0.20 -19.53 -11.89
C GLY A 354 0.05 -18.08 -12.30
N GLY A 355 -1.02 -17.39 -12.67
CA GLY A 355 -0.94 -15.97 -13.08
C GLY A 355 -0.35 -15.76 -14.47
N ASP A 356 -0.08 -14.48 -14.78
CA ASP A 356 0.49 -14.02 -16.05
C ASP A 356 1.77 -13.22 -15.78
N VAL A 357 2.90 -13.70 -16.30
CA VAL A 357 4.21 -13.05 -16.10
C VAL A 357 4.82 -12.73 -17.48
N PRO A 358 4.40 -11.64 -18.13
CA PRO A 358 4.89 -11.28 -19.44
C PRO A 358 6.27 -10.61 -19.41
N PHE A 359 7.25 -11.22 -20.08
CA PHE A 359 8.52 -10.64 -20.54
C PHE A 359 8.46 -10.27 -22.03
N SER A 360 7.27 -10.22 -22.62
CA SER A 360 7.15 -9.98 -24.05
C SER A 360 7.72 -8.61 -24.43
N ARG A 361 8.49 -8.59 -25.54
CA ARG A 361 9.30 -7.45 -26.00
C ARG A 361 10.32 -6.96 -24.99
N ALA A 362 10.64 -7.72 -23.94
CA ALA A 362 11.77 -7.39 -23.06
C ALA A 362 13.11 -7.48 -23.82
N ARG A 363 14.09 -6.70 -23.38
CA ARG A 363 15.43 -6.66 -23.97
C ARG A 363 16.44 -7.17 -22.97
N PHE A 364 17.13 -8.25 -23.32
CA PHE A 364 18.26 -8.80 -22.57
C PHE A 364 19.54 -8.51 -23.35
N SER A 365 20.15 -7.34 -23.05
CA SER A 365 21.31 -6.84 -23.80
C SER A 365 22.61 -6.89 -23.01
N GLY A 366 22.57 -7.23 -21.73
CA GLY A 366 23.73 -7.36 -20.85
C GLY A 366 23.33 -7.97 -19.53
N GLY A 367 24.28 -8.07 -18.58
CA GLY A 367 24.05 -8.62 -17.26
C GLY A 367 23.75 -10.11 -17.23
N ARG A 368 23.21 -10.57 -16.09
CA ARG A 368 22.90 -11.96 -15.85
C ARG A 368 21.46 -12.10 -15.37
N VAL A 369 20.65 -12.93 -16.05
CA VAL A 369 19.26 -13.18 -15.70
C VAL A 369 19.03 -14.70 -15.60
N PRO A 370 19.39 -15.32 -14.46
CA PRO A 370 19.17 -16.75 -14.27
C PRO A 370 17.73 -17.08 -13.90
N PHE A 371 17.14 -18.02 -14.62
CA PHE A 371 15.98 -18.83 -14.29
C PHE A 371 16.40 -20.29 -13.98
N SER A 372 17.62 -20.45 -13.47
CA SER A 372 18.16 -21.79 -13.19
C SER A 372 17.34 -22.45 -12.08
N ASP A 373 17.04 -23.73 -12.24
CA ASP A 373 16.20 -24.49 -11.32
C ASP A 373 14.77 -23.92 -11.13
N ALA A 374 14.33 -22.99 -11.99
CA ALA A 374 12.98 -22.42 -11.92
C ALA A 374 11.93 -23.46 -12.36
N MET A 375 10.76 -23.41 -11.73
CA MET A 375 9.63 -24.30 -12.00
C MET A 375 8.52 -23.57 -12.74
N PHE A 376 8.25 -23.99 -13.98
CA PHE A 376 7.12 -23.50 -14.79
C PHE A 376 6.04 -24.59 -14.79
N SER A 377 5.19 -24.61 -13.75
CA SER A 377 4.20 -25.64 -13.53
C SER A 377 2.76 -25.22 -13.85
N GLY A 378 2.54 -23.94 -14.13
CA GLY A 378 1.22 -23.39 -14.49
C GLY A 378 1.29 -21.94 -14.90
N GLY A 379 0.14 -21.36 -15.27
CA GLY A 379 0.08 -19.97 -15.70
C GLY A 379 0.75 -19.72 -17.05
N ARG A 380 1.08 -18.45 -17.32
CA ARG A 380 1.74 -18.02 -18.56
C ARG A 380 2.97 -17.18 -18.25
N VAL A 381 4.14 -17.59 -18.76
CA VAL A 381 5.38 -16.81 -18.69
C VAL A 381 5.83 -16.48 -20.12
N ASP A 382 5.55 -15.27 -20.59
CA ASP A 382 5.58 -14.92 -22.00
C ASP A 382 6.86 -14.18 -22.41
N PHE A 383 7.73 -14.81 -23.17
CA PHE A 383 8.93 -14.21 -23.80
C PHE A 383 8.72 -13.89 -25.29
N SER A 384 7.49 -13.83 -25.79
CA SER A 384 7.24 -13.55 -27.20
C SER A 384 7.83 -12.21 -27.63
N ARG A 385 8.53 -12.20 -28.76
CA ARG A 385 9.23 -11.01 -29.31
C ARG A 385 10.28 -10.44 -28.36
N ALA A 386 10.74 -11.16 -27.35
CA ALA A 386 11.87 -10.77 -26.53
C ALA A 386 13.15 -10.77 -27.36
N MET A 387 14.09 -9.91 -27.00
CA MET A 387 15.38 -9.80 -27.70
C MET A 387 16.51 -10.20 -26.75
N PHE A 388 17.23 -11.27 -27.11
CA PHE A 388 18.39 -11.77 -26.40
C PHE A 388 19.62 -11.39 -27.22
N SER A 389 20.20 -10.19 -26.97
CA SER A 389 21.28 -9.63 -27.76
C SER A 389 22.62 -9.56 -27.02
N GLY A 390 22.64 -9.91 -25.72
CA GLY A 390 23.85 -9.90 -24.91
C GLY A 390 23.62 -10.50 -23.53
N GLY A 391 24.67 -10.60 -22.72
CA GLY A 391 24.59 -11.15 -21.37
C GLY A 391 24.28 -12.66 -21.31
N THR A 392 23.79 -13.12 -20.16
CA THR A 392 23.42 -14.52 -19.96
C THR A 392 22.00 -14.60 -19.39
N VAL A 393 21.10 -15.29 -20.09
CA VAL A 393 19.76 -15.63 -19.60
C VAL A 393 19.67 -17.16 -19.49
N SER A 394 19.78 -17.70 -18.28
CA SER A 394 19.94 -19.14 -18.08
C SER A 394 18.63 -19.81 -17.64
N PHE A 395 18.22 -20.84 -18.35
CA PHE A 395 17.16 -21.78 -18.00
C PHE A 395 17.72 -23.17 -17.65
N SER A 396 18.99 -23.26 -17.26
CA SER A 396 19.63 -24.55 -16.93
C SER A 396 18.92 -25.18 -15.72
N HIS A 397 18.68 -26.51 -15.80
CA HIS A 397 17.94 -27.27 -14.80
C HIS A 397 16.49 -26.80 -14.56
N ALA A 398 15.95 -25.89 -15.38
CA ALA A 398 14.57 -25.45 -15.24
C ALA A 398 13.59 -26.56 -15.61
N SER A 399 12.47 -26.65 -14.88
CA SER A 399 11.41 -27.64 -15.13
C SER A 399 10.20 -26.98 -15.79
N PHE A 400 9.84 -27.43 -16.98
CA PHE A 400 8.64 -27.01 -17.73
C PHE A 400 7.63 -28.17 -17.67
N SER A 401 6.90 -28.24 -16.54
CA SER A 401 5.97 -29.34 -16.27
C SER A 401 4.50 -28.97 -16.52
N GLY A 402 4.21 -27.69 -16.81
CA GLY A 402 2.87 -27.18 -17.11
C GLY A 402 2.92 -25.73 -17.57
N GLY A 403 1.75 -25.15 -17.83
CA GLY A 403 1.64 -23.77 -18.26
C GLY A 403 2.04 -23.51 -19.71
N ASP A 404 2.13 -22.24 -20.09
CA ASP A 404 2.46 -21.77 -21.43
C ASP A 404 3.67 -20.83 -21.35
N VAL A 405 4.77 -21.19 -22.01
CA VAL A 405 6.02 -20.42 -22.01
C VAL A 405 6.42 -20.10 -23.46
N PRO A 406 5.77 -19.13 -24.11
CA PRO A 406 6.08 -18.77 -25.49
C PRO A 406 7.34 -17.92 -25.62
N PHE A 407 8.20 -18.29 -26.56
CA PHE A 407 9.31 -17.54 -27.14
C PHE A 407 9.03 -17.19 -28.61
N SER A 408 7.76 -17.19 -29.04
CA SER A 408 7.38 -16.96 -30.43
C SER A 408 7.88 -15.59 -30.92
N HIS A 409 8.48 -15.57 -32.13
CA HIS A 409 9.14 -14.39 -32.72
C HIS A 409 10.26 -13.81 -31.86
N ALA A 410 10.78 -14.52 -30.84
CA ALA A 410 11.92 -14.05 -30.07
C ALA A 410 13.18 -14.04 -30.93
N ARG A 411 14.10 -13.09 -30.65
CA ARG A 411 15.36 -12.96 -31.37
C ARG A 411 16.53 -13.28 -30.46
N PHE A 412 17.31 -14.30 -30.86
CA PHE A 412 18.54 -14.70 -30.21
C PHE A 412 19.71 -14.27 -31.11
N SER A 413 20.14 -13.01 -30.96
CA SER A 413 21.16 -12.38 -31.82
C SER A 413 22.54 -12.21 -31.14
N GLY A 414 22.63 -12.56 -29.84
CA GLY A 414 23.87 -12.47 -29.07
C GLY A 414 23.65 -13.03 -27.66
N GLY A 415 24.73 -13.04 -26.86
CA GLY A 415 24.67 -13.55 -25.49
C GLY A 415 24.57 -15.09 -25.40
N ARG A 416 24.25 -15.57 -24.21
CA ARG A 416 24.16 -16.98 -23.90
C ARG A 416 22.79 -17.31 -23.29
N VAL A 417 22.06 -18.26 -23.87
CA VAL A 417 20.74 -18.71 -23.39
C VAL A 417 20.73 -20.25 -23.27
N PRO A 418 21.31 -20.81 -22.19
CA PRO A 418 21.32 -22.25 -21.99
C PRO A 418 19.99 -22.77 -21.41
N PHE A 419 19.49 -23.84 -21.95
CA PHE A 419 18.48 -24.77 -21.43
C PHE A 419 19.11 -26.12 -21.06
N SER A 420 20.40 -26.10 -20.68
CA SER A 420 21.13 -27.33 -20.36
C SER A 420 20.46 -28.01 -19.16
N ASP A 421 20.32 -29.35 -19.26
CA ASP A 421 19.67 -30.16 -18.22
C ASP A 421 18.22 -29.74 -17.86
N ALA A 422 17.58 -28.97 -18.73
CA ALA A 422 16.16 -28.55 -18.52
C ALA A 422 15.22 -29.72 -18.83
N GLU A 423 14.12 -29.82 -18.07
CA GLU A 423 13.07 -30.81 -18.24
C GLU A 423 11.83 -30.23 -18.90
N PHE A 424 11.43 -30.80 -20.05
CA PHE A 424 10.19 -30.48 -20.75
C PHE A 424 9.22 -31.65 -20.60
N SER A 425 8.54 -31.75 -19.45
CA SER A 425 7.69 -32.90 -19.10
C SER A 425 6.20 -32.62 -19.25
N GLY A 426 5.80 -31.35 -19.47
CA GLY A 426 4.41 -30.96 -19.68
C GLY A 426 4.32 -29.53 -20.19
N GLY A 427 3.09 -29.04 -20.38
CA GLY A 427 2.86 -27.67 -20.85
C GLY A 427 3.28 -27.43 -22.30
N ARG A 428 3.39 -26.14 -22.66
CA ARG A 428 3.76 -25.70 -24.01
C ARG A 428 4.93 -24.72 -23.93
N VAL A 429 6.01 -25.03 -24.65
CA VAL A 429 7.13 -24.10 -24.89
C VAL A 429 7.21 -23.84 -26.39
N ASP A 430 7.04 -22.60 -26.80
CA ASP A 430 6.80 -22.24 -28.20
C ASP A 430 7.90 -21.32 -28.73
N PHE A 431 8.76 -21.83 -29.61
CA PHE A 431 9.77 -21.09 -30.36
C PHE A 431 9.35 -20.81 -31.80
N SER A 432 8.04 -20.84 -32.12
CA SER A 432 7.56 -20.58 -33.48
C SER A 432 8.04 -19.21 -33.97
N ASP A 433 8.50 -19.17 -35.23
CA ASP A 433 9.05 -17.97 -35.86
C ASP A 433 10.20 -17.28 -35.09
N ALA A 434 10.85 -17.99 -34.16
CA ALA A 434 12.03 -17.46 -33.45
C ALA A 434 13.22 -17.37 -34.39
N GLU A 435 14.03 -16.30 -34.22
CA GLU A 435 15.23 -16.06 -35.01
C GLU A 435 16.49 -16.35 -34.19
N PHE A 436 17.30 -17.30 -34.63
CA PHE A 436 18.60 -17.66 -34.07
C PHE A 436 19.71 -17.13 -34.98
N SER A 437 20.10 -15.84 -34.86
CA SER A 437 21.06 -15.19 -35.75
C SER A 437 22.44 -15.00 -35.13
N GLY A 438 22.59 -15.29 -33.81
CA GLY A 438 23.89 -15.17 -33.12
C GLY A 438 23.77 -15.62 -31.66
N GLY A 439 24.88 -15.54 -30.94
CA GLY A 439 24.91 -16.02 -29.54
C GLY A 439 24.93 -17.55 -29.42
N THR A 440 24.76 -18.04 -28.20
CA THR A 440 24.74 -19.48 -27.92
C THR A 440 23.42 -19.83 -27.25
N VAL A 441 22.60 -20.63 -27.93
CA VAL A 441 21.41 -21.30 -27.36
C VAL A 441 21.70 -22.79 -27.29
N SER A 442 21.62 -23.41 -26.11
CA SER A 442 22.01 -24.82 -25.89
C SER A 442 20.91 -25.57 -25.16
N PHE A 443 20.59 -26.76 -25.67
CA PHE A 443 19.70 -27.72 -25.03
C PHE A 443 20.47 -28.99 -24.60
N SER A 444 21.79 -28.86 -24.30
CA SER A 444 22.62 -30.00 -23.89
C SER A 444 22.00 -30.72 -22.69
N HIS A 445 21.83 -32.03 -22.81
CA HIS A 445 21.22 -32.89 -21.80
C HIS A 445 19.78 -32.52 -21.38
N ALA A 446 19.09 -31.67 -22.16
CA ALA A 446 17.68 -31.39 -21.92
C ALA A 446 16.82 -32.64 -22.20
N SER A 447 15.81 -32.87 -21.36
CA SER A 447 14.91 -34.03 -21.53
C SER A 447 13.53 -33.54 -22.03
N PHE A 448 12.98 -34.27 -23.01
CA PHE A 448 11.67 -33.98 -23.62
C PHE A 448 10.77 -35.22 -23.45
N SER A 449 10.06 -35.29 -22.30
CA SER A 449 9.30 -36.50 -21.92
C SER A 449 7.78 -36.38 -22.06
N GLY A 450 7.22 -35.16 -22.32
CA GLY A 450 5.76 -35.04 -22.38
C GLY A 450 5.20 -33.70 -22.82
N GLY A 451 5.91 -32.62 -22.73
CA GLY A 451 5.46 -31.30 -23.16
C GLY A 451 5.45 -31.10 -24.68
N ARG A 452 4.82 -30.04 -25.15
CA ARG A 452 4.90 -29.58 -26.55
C ARG A 452 5.98 -28.53 -26.68
N VAL A 453 7.06 -28.79 -27.39
CA VAL A 453 8.06 -27.82 -27.81
C VAL A 453 7.94 -27.62 -29.32
N ASP A 454 7.71 -26.35 -29.75
CA ASP A 454 7.38 -26.02 -31.14
C ASP A 454 8.45 -25.07 -31.71
N PHE A 455 9.08 -25.46 -32.82
CA PHE A 455 10.06 -24.64 -33.56
C PHE A 455 9.57 -24.30 -34.97
N THR A 456 8.26 -24.41 -35.25
CA THR A 456 7.67 -24.12 -36.56
C THR A 456 8.04 -22.72 -37.03
N GLY A 457 8.60 -22.59 -38.24
CA GLY A 457 9.01 -21.30 -38.81
C GLY A 457 10.26 -20.66 -38.18
N ALA A 458 10.89 -21.30 -37.19
CA ALA A 458 12.14 -20.81 -36.64
C ALA A 458 13.25 -20.76 -37.70
N SER A 459 14.10 -19.72 -37.62
CA SER A 459 15.13 -19.42 -38.62
C SER A 459 16.52 -19.27 -38.00
N GLY A 460 17.57 -19.52 -38.83
CA GLY A 460 18.97 -19.44 -38.42
C GLY A 460 19.58 -20.82 -38.07
N PRO A 461 20.85 -20.86 -37.56
CA PRO A 461 21.48 -22.11 -37.17
C PRO A 461 20.72 -22.77 -36.02
N ALA A 462 20.54 -24.10 -36.11
CA ALA A 462 19.86 -24.85 -35.07
C ALA A 462 20.57 -24.71 -33.72
N PRO A 463 19.83 -24.59 -32.60
CA PRO A 463 20.40 -24.59 -31.26
C PRO A 463 21.27 -25.83 -31.00
N GLN A 464 22.33 -25.66 -30.19
CA GLN A 464 23.22 -26.77 -29.85
C GLN A 464 22.45 -27.91 -29.14
N ALA A 465 22.74 -29.15 -29.56
CA ALA A 465 22.14 -30.39 -29.02
C ALA A 465 20.62 -30.59 -29.24
N LEU A 466 20.00 -29.80 -30.12
CA LEU A 466 18.61 -30.05 -30.52
C LEU A 466 18.51 -31.17 -31.59
N LEU A 467 19.62 -31.49 -32.26
CA LEU A 467 19.72 -32.45 -33.34
C LEU A 467 20.40 -33.79 -32.93
N ALA A 468 20.59 -34.03 -31.61
CA ALA A 468 21.20 -35.23 -31.11
C ALA A 468 20.17 -36.26 -30.60
#